data_4069ce00af62d39d0a41b71c9d05e23a
#
_entry.id   4069ce00af62d39d0a41b71c9d05e23a
#
_cell.length_a   1.000
_cell.length_b   1.000
_cell.length_c   1.000
_cell.angle_alpha   90.00
_cell.angle_beta   90.00
_cell.angle_gamma   90.00
#
_symmetry.space_group_name_H-M   'P 1'
#
loop_
_entity.id
_entity.type
_entity.pdbx_description
1 polymer ?
#
loop_
_entity_poly.entity_id
_entity_poly.type
_entity_poly.pdbx_seq_one_letter_code
_entity_poly.pdbx_strand_id
1 'polypeptide(L)'
;MELLGRYINGNFKTTILSDGTKIRETEDDEFVPSFAENMDIKICNFCDMRCPFCHEGSTTDGKFGDILNEKFINTLHPYQEVALGGGDATSHPDLIPFLQKLKDRKIIVNMTVNQIHFEKKQVGVLIQITVV
;
A
#
# COMPACT_ATOMS: atom_id res chain seq x y z
N MET A 1 16.94 -10.26 -15.47
CA MET A 1 16.00 -9.39 -14.73
C MET A 1 15.35 -8.42 -15.67
N GLU A 2 14.02 -8.34 -15.60
CA GLU A 2 13.28 -7.47 -16.50
C GLU A 2 13.00 -6.12 -15.84
N LEU A 3 12.82 -5.11 -16.66
CA LEU A 3 12.40 -3.79 -16.22
C LEU A 3 10.93 -3.83 -15.86
N LEU A 4 10.61 -3.51 -14.59
CA LEU A 4 9.23 -3.36 -14.15
C LEU A 4 8.69 -1.97 -14.46
N GLY A 5 9.49 -0.93 -14.22
CA GLY A 5 9.11 0.44 -14.51
C GLY A 5 10.19 1.45 -14.20
N ARG A 6 9.97 2.67 -14.68
CA ARG A 6 10.82 3.83 -14.42
C ARG A 6 9.96 5.04 -14.16
N TYR A 7 10.45 5.92 -13.29
CA TYR A 7 9.78 7.21 -13.05
C TYR A 7 10.77 8.25 -12.58
N ILE A 8 10.37 9.50 -12.75
CA ILE A 8 11.13 10.66 -12.25
C ILE A 8 10.50 11.10 -10.94
N ASN A 9 11.33 11.27 -9.92
CA ASN A 9 10.91 11.79 -8.63
C ASN A 9 11.84 12.93 -8.21
N GLY A 10 11.33 14.15 -8.27
CA GLY A 10 12.15 15.32 -8.00
C GLY A 10 13.34 15.41 -8.95
N ASN A 11 14.56 15.37 -8.41
CA ASN A 11 15.79 15.49 -9.19
C ASN A 11 16.41 14.13 -9.57
N PHE A 12 15.71 13.03 -9.38
CA PHE A 12 16.29 11.71 -9.65
C PHE A 12 15.33 10.79 -10.42
N LYS A 13 15.93 9.82 -11.08
CA LYS A 13 15.21 8.78 -11.81
C LYS A 13 15.29 7.47 -11.02
N THR A 14 14.17 6.82 -10.86
CA THR A 14 14.09 5.51 -10.22
C THR A 14 13.75 4.45 -11.27
N THR A 15 14.54 3.38 -11.29
CA THR A 15 14.28 2.20 -12.12
C THR A 15 13.96 1.03 -11.21
N ILE A 16 12.87 0.33 -11.48
CA ILE A 16 12.44 -0.84 -10.71
C ILE A 16 12.57 -2.06 -11.59
N LEU A 17 13.29 -3.07 -11.09
CA LEU A 17 13.45 -4.35 -11.77
C LEU A 17 12.43 -5.37 -11.25
N SER A 18 12.22 -6.43 -12.02
CA SER A 18 11.20 -7.44 -11.71
C SER A 18 11.42 -8.18 -10.39
N ASP A 19 12.63 -8.20 -9.87
CA ASP A 19 12.96 -8.80 -8.57
C ASP A 19 12.77 -7.84 -7.39
N GLY A 20 12.30 -6.63 -7.64
CA GLY A 20 12.12 -5.59 -6.62
C GLY A 20 13.31 -4.67 -6.44
N THR A 21 14.42 -4.89 -7.14
CA THR A 21 15.59 -4.01 -7.06
C THR A 21 15.24 -2.63 -7.59
N LYS A 22 15.62 -1.60 -6.84
CA LYS A 22 15.45 -0.20 -7.23
C LYS A 22 16.81 0.45 -7.44
N ILE A 23 16.95 1.13 -8.57
CA ILE A 23 18.15 1.88 -8.91
C ILE A 23 17.75 3.35 -9.01
N ARG A 24 18.39 4.20 -8.21
CA ARG A 24 18.16 5.64 -8.20
C ARG A 24 19.37 6.35 -8.74
N GLU A 25 19.15 7.26 -9.67
CA GLU A 25 20.21 7.98 -10.36
C GLU A 25 19.93 9.49 -10.35
N THR A 26 20.90 10.28 -9.93
CA THR A 26 20.84 11.74 -10.00
C THR A 26 22.17 12.29 -10.47
N GLU A 27 22.13 13.47 -11.11
CA GLU A 27 23.34 14.23 -11.48
C GLU A 27 23.76 15.21 -10.38
N ASP A 28 22.93 15.35 -9.34
CA ASP A 28 23.19 16.25 -8.22
C ASP A 28 23.89 15.52 -7.06
N ASP A 29 24.39 16.29 -6.09
CA ASP A 29 25.06 15.73 -4.92
C ASP A 29 24.11 15.03 -3.95
N GLU A 30 22.82 15.41 -3.98
CA GLU A 30 21.80 14.89 -3.08
C GLU A 30 20.56 14.47 -3.86
N PHE A 31 19.85 13.49 -3.32
CA PHE A 31 18.54 13.08 -3.84
C PHE A 31 17.45 13.93 -3.19
N VAL A 32 16.70 14.67 -4.00
CA VAL A 32 15.61 15.53 -3.51
C VAL A 32 14.29 15.05 -4.13
N PRO A 33 13.50 14.25 -3.42
CA PRO A 33 12.23 13.76 -3.94
C PRO A 33 11.16 14.86 -3.94
N SER A 34 10.24 14.78 -4.88
CA SER A 34 9.05 15.63 -4.90
C SER A 34 7.81 14.92 -4.32
N PHE A 35 7.86 13.62 -4.16
CA PHE A 35 6.80 12.85 -3.49
C PHE A 35 7.42 11.66 -2.75
N ALA A 36 6.68 11.11 -1.81
CA ALA A 36 7.13 9.95 -1.03
C ALA A 36 7.15 8.70 -1.89
N GLU A 37 8.26 7.97 -1.89
CA GLU A 37 8.35 6.66 -2.58
C GLU A 37 7.53 5.60 -1.86
N ASN A 38 7.50 5.65 -0.53
CA ASN A 38 6.79 4.71 0.32
C ASN A 38 5.88 5.48 1.25
N MET A 39 4.70 4.94 1.52
CA MET A 39 3.81 5.50 2.54
C MET A 39 2.99 4.42 3.20
N ASP A 40 2.72 4.62 4.47
CA ASP A 40 1.81 3.78 5.23
C ASP A 40 0.44 4.44 5.23
N ILE A 41 -0.58 3.70 4.87
CA ILE A 41 -1.95 4.19 4.82
C ILE A 41 -2.79 3.35 5.78
N LYS A 42 -3.32 4.00 6.80
CA LYS A 42 -4.27 3.37 7.73
C LYS A 42 -5.67 3.53 7.15
N ILE A 43 -6.26 2.43 6.72
CA ILE A 43 -7.58 2.45 6.07
C ILE A 43 -8.74 2.20 7.02
N CYS A 44 -8.45 1.73 8.23
CA CYS A 44 -9.47 1.55 9.27
C CYS A 44 -8.82 1.43 10.63
N ASN A 45 -9.62 1.59 11.68
CA ASN A 45 -9.22 1.25 13.05
C ASN A 45 -10.13 0.19 13.67
N PHE A 46 -10.88 -0.53 12.83
CA PHE A 46 -11.67 -1.68 13.24
C PHE A 46 -10.77 -2.92 13.34
N CYS A 47 -10.91 -3.67 14.41
CA CYS A 47 -10.32 -5.00 14.57
C CYS A 47 -11.05 -5.80 15.63
N ASP A 48 -11.30 -7.07 15.37
CA ASP A 48 -11.96 -7.99 16.29
C ASP A 48 -10.99 -8.85 17.13
N MET A 49 -9.68 -8.70 16.88
CA MET A 49 -8.66 -9.54 17.55
C MET A 49 -8.29 -9.07 18.94
N ARG A 50 -8.47 -7.79 19.27
CA ARG A 50 -8.16 -7.19 20.59
C ARG A 50 -6.76 -7.53 21.09
N CYS A 51 -5.78 -7.47 20.23
CA CYS A 51 -4.39 -7.75 20.58
C CYS A 51 -3.91 -6.80 21.69
N PRO A 52 -3.38 -7.32 22.82
CA PRO A 52 -2.91 -6.46 23.91
C PRO A 52 -1.72 -5.58 23.52
N PHE A 53 -1.02 -5.95 22.44
CA PHE A 53 0.14 -5.20 21.93
C PHE A 53 -0.19 -4.36 20.71
N CYS A 54 -1.47 -4.12 20.42
CA CYS A 54 -1.88 -3.35 19.26
C CYS A 54 -1.49 -1.87 19.42
N HIS A 55 -0.46 -1.44 18.71
CA HIS A 55 -0.01 -0.05 18.75
C HIS A 55 -1.01 0.91 18.07
N GLU A 56 -1.94 0.38 17.27
CA GLU A 56 -2.98 1.16 16.61
C GLU A 56 -4.19 1.41 17.48
N GLY A 57 -4.33 0.70 18.61
CA GLY A 57 -5.47 0.83 19.49
C GLY A 57 -6.79 0.43 18.83
N SER A 58 -6.74 -0.50 17.91
CA SER A 58 -7.90 -0.89 17.11
C SER A 58 -8.91 -1.69 17.92
N THR A 59 -10.19 -1.42 17.69
CA THR A 59 -11.32 -2.05 18.40
C THR A 59 -12.46 -2.40 17.45
N THR A 60 -13.46 -3.12 17.97
CA THR A 60 -14.68 -3.43 17.19
C THR A 60 -15.55 -2.19 16.96
N ASP A 61 -15.32 -1.10 17.67
CA ASP A 61 -16.00 0.19 17.45
C ASP A 61 -15.27 1.06 16.44
N GLY A 62 -14.20 0.57 15.84
CA GLY A 62 -13.41 1.29 14.87
C GLY A 62 -14.18 1.59 13.58
N LYS A 63 -13.71 2.61 12.88
CA LYS A 63 -14.32 3.10 11.64
C LYS A 63 -13.47 2.78 10.43
N PHE A 64 -14.11 2.84 9.27
CA PHE A 64 -13.46 2.63 7.97
C PHE A 64 -13.27 3.97 7.26
N GLY A 65 -12.08 4.16 6.67
CA GLY A 65 -11.79 5.35 5.89
C GLY A 65 -12.44 5.31 4.51
N ASP A 66 -12.62 6.48 3.92
CA ASP A 66 -13.15 6.61 2.56
C ASP A 66 -12.02 6.44 1.53
N ILE A 67 -11.69 5.19 1.24
CA ILE A 67 -10.55 4.86 0.38
C ILE A 67 -10.89 4.92 -1.12
N LEU A 68 -12.16 4.94 -1.49
CA LEU A 68 -12.57 5.08 -2.89
C LEU A 68 -12.69 6.54 -3.33
N ASN A 69 -12.38 7.50 -2.47
CA ASN A 69 -12.39 8.91 -2.81
C ASN A 69 -11.36 9.20 -3.90
N GLU A 70 -11.82 9.65 -5.04
CA GLU A 70 -10.95 9.89 -6.20
C GLU A 70 -9.91 10.98 -5.96
N LYS A 71 -10.22 11.97 -5.16
CA LYS A 71 -9.23 12.99 -4.79
C LYS A 71 -8.05 12.38 -4.07
N PHE A 72 -8.31 11.43 -3.18
CA PHE A 72 -7.26 10.70 -2.49
C PHE A 72 -6.47 9.81 -3.46
N ILE A 73 -7.17 9.00 -4.26
CA ILE A 73 -6.52 8.08 -5.21
C ILE A 73 -5.65 8.85 -6.21
N ASN A 74 -6.11 10.01 -6.67
CA ASN A 74 -5.38 10.82 -7.63
C ASN A 74 -4.10 11.44 -7.07
N THR A 75 -3.90 11.47 -5.75
CA THR A 75 -2.65 11.92 -5.15
C THR A 75 -1.54 10.88 -5.23
N LEU A 76 -1.87 9.65 -5.55
CA LEU A 76 -0.91 8.54 -5.60
C LEU A 76 -0.22 8.49 -6.96
N HIS A 77 1.09 8.21 -6.94
CA HIS A 77 1.91 8.14 -8.17
C HIS A 77 2.13 6.70 -8.60
N PRO A 78 2.19 6.42 -9.92
CA PRO A 78 2.60 5.10 -10.40
C PRO A 78 3.95 4.67 -9.81
N TYR A 79 4.06 3.38 -9.50
CA TYR A 79 5.24 2.77 -8.90
C TYR A 79 5.56 3.21 -7.47
N GLN A 80 4.71 4.06 -6.87
CA GLN A 80 4.77 4.36 -5.45
C GLN A 80 4.40 3.09 -4.65
N GLU A 81 5.08 2.86 -3.53
CA GLU A 81 4.74 1.76 -2.65
C GLU A 81 3.85 2.24 -1.52
N VAL A 82 2.73 1.55 -1.32
CA VAL A 82 1.84 1.82 -0.19
C VAL A 82 1.72 0.57 0.66
N ALA A 83 1.83 0.75 1.97
CA ALA A 83 1.57 -0.30 2.95
C ALA A 83 0.23 -0.02 3.59
N LEU A 84 -0.74 -0.89 3.35
CA LEU A 84 -2.08 -0.74 3.92
C LEU A 84 -2.10 -1.37 5.29
N GLY A 85 -2.59 -0.61 6.25
CA GLY A 85 -2.68 -1.05 7.63
C GLY A 85 -3.94 -0.54 8.30
N GLY A 86 -3.96 -0.67 9.58
CA GLY A 86 -5.08 -0.31 10.42
C GLY A 86 -5.24 -1.36 11.49
N GLY A 87 -6.47 -1.61 11.92
CA GLY A 87 -6.82 -2.77 12.70
C GLY A 87 -6.82 -3.99 11.78
N ASP A 88 -7.98 -4.36 11.30
CA ASP A 88 -8.12 -5.40 10.29
C ASP A 88 -8.46 -4.79 8.94
N ALA A 89 -7.45 -4.56 8.13
CA ALA A 89 -7.63 -3.98 6.80
C ALA A 89 -8.52 -4.86 5.91
N THR A 90 -8.52 -6.18 6.12
CA THR A 90 -9.36 -7.12 5.34
C THR A 90 -10.86 -6.96 5.62
N SER A 91 -11.23 -6.29 6.73
CA SER A 91 -12.62 -6.01 7.04
C SER A 91 -13.17 -4.79 6.30
N HIS A 92 -12.32 -4.02 5.66
CA HIS A 92 -12.80 -2.82 4.95
C HIS A 92 -13.69 -3.24 3.77
N PRO A 93 -14.93 -2.73 3.71
CA PRO A 93 -15.89 -3.18 2.69
C PRO A 93 -15.47 -2.82 1.26
N ASP A 94 -14.64 -1.79 1.11
CA ASP A 94 -14.21 -1.29 -0.20
C ASP A 94 -12.79 -1.74 -0.55
N LEU A 95 -12.20 -2.69 0.20
CA LEU A 95 -10.80 -3.09 0.01
C LEU A 95 -10.56 -3.65 -1.40
N ILE A 96 -11.37 -4.57 -1.88
CA ILE A 96 -11.17 -5.20 -3.19
C ILE A 96 -11.23 -4.17 -4.33
N PRO A 97 -12.28 -3.32 -4.42
CA PRO A 97 -12.31 -2.26 -5.43
C PRO A 97 -11.13 -1.31 -5.31
N PHE A 98 -10.70 -0.99 -4.10
CA PHE A 98 -9.54 -0.12 -3.87
C PHE A 98 -8.25 -0.73 -4.41
N LEU A 99 -8.00 -1.99 -4.09
CA LEU A 99 -6.80 -2.70 -4.59
C LEU A 99 -6.80 -2.77 -6.11
N GLN A 100 -7.96 -2.98 -6.72
CA GLN A 100 -8.06 -3.01 -8.18
C GLN A 100 -7.73 -1.65 -8.79
N LYS A 101 -8.20 -0.56 -8.18
CA LYS A 101 -7.86 0.80 -8.63
C LYS A 101 -6.36 1.09 -8.50
N LEU A 102 -5.74 0.65 -7.40
CA LEU A 102 -4.30 0.81 -7.21
C LEU A 102 -3.51 0.02 -8.24
N LYS A 103 -3.93 -1.20 -8.53
CA LYS A 103 -3.30 -2.02 -9.56
C LYS A 103 -3.39 -1.37 -10.93
N ASP A 104 -4.54 -0.82 -11.29
CA ASP A 104 -4.76 -0.15 -12.57
C ASP A 104 -3.86 1.10 -12.71
N ARG A 105 -3.51 1.73 -11.61
CA ARG A 105 -2.60 2.87 -11.57
C ARG A 105 -1.14 2.48 -11.41
N LYS A 106 -0.83 1.18 -11.40
CA LYS A 106 0.53 0.63 -11.25
C LYS A 106 1.17 1.00 -9.91
N ILE A 107 0.38 1.04 -8.85
CA ILE A 107 0.86 1.28 -7.50
C ILE A 107 1.18 -0.05 -6.86
N ILE A 108 2.33 -0.14 -6.20
CA ILE A 108 2.79 -1.34 -5.52
C ILE A 108 2.17 -1.35 -4.12
N VAL A 109 1.45 -2.42 -3.79
CA VAL A 109 0.71 -2.50 -2.53
C VAL A 109 1.26 -3.62 -1.67
N ASN A 110 1.52 -3.28 -0.41
CA ASN A 110 1.84 -4.24 0.65
C ASN A 110 0.74 -4.15 1.71
N MET A 111 0.46 -5.26 2.37
CA MET A 111 -0.53 -5.28 3.42
C MET A 111 -0.13 -6.29 4.50
N THR A 112 -0.21 -5.86 5.75
CA THR A 112 0.00 -6.76 6.89
C THR A 112 -1.35 -7.22 7.39
N VAL A 113 -1.53 -8.54 7.48
CA VAL A 113 -2.77 -9.14 7.94
C VAL A 113 -2.48 -10.19 9.01
N ASN A 114 -3.45 -10.38 9.90
CA ASN A 114 -3.43 -11.47 10.85
C ASN A 114 -3.74 -12.78 10.11
N GLN A 115 -3.07 -13.85 10.47
CA GLN A 115 -3.27 -15.16 9.85
C GLN A 115 -4.73 -15.62 9.93
N ILE A 116 -5.41 -15.37 11.04
CA ILE A 116 -6.81 -15.73 11.21
C ILE A 116 -7.69 -14.98 10.23
N HIS A 117 -7.45 -13.68 10.04
CA HIS A 117 -8.16 -12.88 9.04
C HIS A 117 -7.86 -13.38 7.64
N PHE A 118 -6.62 -13.72 7.37
CA PHE A 118 -6.20 -14.25 6.08
C PHE A 118 -6.98 -15.53 5.73
N GLU A 119 -7.09 -16.46 6.67
CA GLU A 119 -7.78 -17.72 6.45
C GLU A 119 -9.29 -17.58 6.36
N LYS A 120 -9.90 -16.79 7.28
CA LYS A 120 -11.35 -16.63 7.34
C LYS A 120 -11.93 -15.85 6.18
N LYS A 121 -11.21 -14.86 5.68
CA LYS A 121 -11.72 -13.91 4.68
C LYS A 121 -11.25 -14.24 3.27
N GLN A 122 -10.56 -15.37 3.11
CA GLN A 122 -10.10 -15.86 1.82
C GLN A 122 -9.31 -14.79 1.03
N VAL A 123 -8.44 -14.06 1.74
CA VAL A 123 -7.67 -12.97 1.13
C VAL A 123 -6.63 -13.45 0.13
N GLY A 124 -6.57 -14.76 -0.16
CA GLY A 124 -5.74 -15.29 -1.25
C GLY A 124 -5.98 -14.60 -2.58
N VAL A 125 -7.21 -14.14 -2.81
CA VAL A 125 -7.54 -13.33 -4.00
C VAL A 125 -6.78 -12.01 -3.98
N LEU A 126 -6.51 -11.45 -2.81
CA LEU A 126 -5.78 -10.19 -2.65
C LEU A 126 -4.29 -10.35 -2.96
N ILE A 127 -3.72 -11.51 -2.70
CA ILE A 127 -2.28 -11.78 -2.92
C ILE A 127 -1.91 -11.60 -4.40
N GLN A 128 -2.84 -11.80 -5.30
CA GLN A 128 -2.61 -11.56 -6.73
C GLN A 128 -2.42 -10.08 -7.06
N ILE A 129 -2.84 -9.21 -6.17
CA ILE A 129 -2.82 -7.77 -6.36
C ILE A 129 -1.75 -7.11 -5.48
N THR A 130 -1.48 -7.69 -4.33
CA THR A 130 -0.53 -7.17 -3.35
C THR A 130 0.78 -7.95 -3.38
N VAL A 131 1.87 -7.23 -3.11
CA VAL A 131 3.20 -7.82 -2.88
C VAL A 131 3.51 -7.65 -1.39
N VAL A 132 3.69 -8.74 -0.71
CA VAL A 132 3.95 -8.73 0.74
C VAL A 132 5.40 -9.10 1.00
#